data_a6811b2275c975f7b5da26688b67db22
#
_entry.id   a6811b2275c975f7b5da26688b67db22
#
_cell.length_a   1.000
_cell.length_b   1.000
_cell.length_c   1.000
_cell.angle_alpha   90.00
_cell.angle_beta   90.00
_cell.angle_gamma   90.00
#
_symmetry.space_group_name_H-M   'P 1'
#
loop_
_entity.id
_entity.type
_entity.pdbx_description
1 polymer ?
#
loop_
_entity_poly.entity_id
_entity_poly.type
_entity_poly.pdbx_seq_one_letter_code
_entity_poly.pdbx_strand_id
1 'polypeptide(L)'
;MKNIGLVSDVREFTRFYTNVIGLLNTHLLNSPYTLPEARVLYEIAQQPQTTAKNLIEKLAIDKGYLSRILKVFEKKGIIQKATDHTDARAATVMLTKKGQNDFKVLNQASDAQVKQLLNNIPLTQRKKLVANMNAIRSIITTYSPI
;
A
#
# COMPACT_ATOMS: atom_id res chain seq x y z
N MET A 1 15.08 0.65 32.24
CA MET A 1 14.12 1.65 32.78
C MET A 1 14.03 2.93 31.96
N LYS A 2 15.03 3.32 31.22
CA LYS A 2 15.01 4.55 30.38
C LYS A 2 14.08 4.50 29.13
N ASN A 3 13.50 3.36 28.78
CA ASN A 3 12.69 3.20 27.55
C ASN A 3 11.17 3.15 27.78
N ILE A 4 10.67 3.27 29.01
CA ILE A 4 9.23 3.14 29.29
C ILE A 4 8.47 4.32 28.65
N GLY A 5 8.99 5.53 28.74
CA GLY A 5 8.42 6.71 28.11
C GLY A 5 8.40 6.58 26.58
N LEU A 6 9.51 6.18 25.96
CA LEU A 6 9.61 6.00 24.51
C LEU A 6 8.66 4.96 23.96
N VAL A 7 8.48 3.85 24.68
CA VAL A 7 7.51 2.81 24.29
C VAL A 7 6.09 3.36 24.31
N SER A 8 5.73 4.09 25.37
CA SER A 8 4.42 4.73 25.48
C SER A 8 4.18 5.72 24.34
N ASP A 9 5.17 6.56 24.05
CA ASP A 9 5.09 7.60 23.00
C ASP A 9 4.89 6.97 21.61
N VAL A 10 5.65 5.92 21.30
CA VAL A 10 5.50 5.19 20.04
C VAL A 10 4.11 4.55 19.94
N ARG A 11 3.61 3.94 21.02
CA ARG A 11 2.27 3.34 21.04
C ARG A 11 1.17 4.39 20.89
N GLU A 12 1.31 5.55 21.52
CA GLU A 12 0.38 6.66 21.38
C GLU A 12 0.33 7.17 19.94
N PHE A 13 1.50 7.42 19.36
CA PHE A 13 1.60 7.83 17.94
C PHE A 13 0.98 6.78 17.01
N THR A 14 1.24 5.50 17.24
CA THR A 14 0.70 4.41 16.42
C THR A 14 -0.83 4.38 16.46
N ARG A 15 -1.44 4.53 17.64
CA ARG A 15 -2.91 4.61 17.78
C ARG A 15 -3.47 5.82 17.04
N PHE A 16 -2.87 6.98 17.22
CA PHE A 16 -3.26 8.20 16.51
C PHE A 16 -3.16 8.03 14.99
N TYR A 17 -2.02 7.56 14.51
CA TYR A 17 -1.78 7.43 13.09
C TYR A 17 -2.65 6.36 12.42
N THR A 18 -2.99 5.30 13.14
CA THR A 18 -3.97 4.30 12.68
C THR A 18 -5.33 4.94 12.38
N ASN A 19 -5.78 5.86 13.23
CA ASN A 19 -7.01 6.62 12.97
C ASN A 19 -6.88 7.52 11.74
N VAL A 20 -5.74 8.18 11.55
CA VAL A 20 -5.47 8.99 10.36
C VAL A 20 -5.50 8.13 9.10
N ILE A 21 -4.88 6.96 9.11
CA ILE A 21 -4.92 6.00 7.99
C ILE A 21 -6.36 5.57 7.70
N GLY A 22 -7.16 5.31 8.73
CA GLY A 22 -8.57 4.97 8.56
C GLY A 22 -9.35 6.06 7.84
N LEU A 23 -9.14 7.32 8.21
CA LEU A 23 -9.77 8.45 7.53
C LEU A 23 -9.32 8.59 6.07
N LEU A 24 -8.02 8.41 5.81
CA LEU A 24 -7.46 8.49 4.46
C LEU A 24 -7.89 7.32 3.55
N ASN A 25 -8.42 6.25 4.11
CA ASN A 25 -8.88 5.08 3.37
C ASN A 25 -10.40 4.94 3.35
N THR A 26 -11.15 5.97 3.76
CA THR A 26 -12.63 5.91 3.75
C THR A 26 -13.21 5.75 2.35
N HIS A 27 -12.49 6.17 1.30
CA HIS A 27 -12.89 5.94 -0.09
C HIS A 27 -13.06 4.45 -0.43
N LEU A 28 -12.39 3.56 0.29
CA LEU A 28 -12.51 2.12 0.08
C LEU A 28 -13.86 1.56 0.54
N LEU A 29 -14.60 2.26 1.41
CA LEU A 29 -15.93 1.85 1.86
C LEU A 29 -16.95 1.76 0.71
N ASN A 30 -16.76 2.59 -0.33
CA ASN A 30 -17.63 2.60 -1.52
C ASN A 30 -16.97 1.90 -2.73
N SER A 31 -15.88 1.22 -2.50
CA SER A 31 -15.11 0.47 -3.50
C SER A 31 -15.30 -1.03 -3.29
N PRO A 32 -15.18 -1.86 -4.33
CA PRO A 32 -15.21 -3.33 -4.18
C PRO A 32 -13.91 -3.90 -3.58
N TYR A 33 -12.97 -3.04 -3.19
CA TYR A 33 -11.66 -3.43 -2.70
C TYR A 33 -11.51 -3.22 -1.21
N THR A 34 -10.92 -4.19 -0.52
CA THR A 34 -10.41 -4.02 0.86
C THR A 34 -9.07 -3.28 0.84
N LEU A 35 -8.61 -2.78 1.99
CA LEU A 35 -7.32 -2.12 2.08
C LEU A 35 -6.15 -3.03 1.63
N PRO A 36 -6.04 -4.30 2.06
CA PRO A 36 -5.00 -5.18 1.55
C PRO A 36 -5.06 -5.39 0.04
N GLU A 37 -6.25 -5.56 -0.52
CA GLU A 37 -6.45 -5.70 -1.96
C GLU A 37 -6.04 -4.43 -2.72
N ALA A 38 -6.41 -3.26 -2.22
CA ALA A 38 -6.01 -1.97 -2.80
C ALA A 38 -4.48 -1.78 -2.77
N ARG A 39 -3.81 -2.21 -1.71
CA ARG A 39 -2.34 -2.18 -1.63
C ARG A 39 -1.68 -3.11 -2.64
N VAL A 40 -2.20 -4.30 -2.83
CA VAL A 40 -1.72 -5.24 -3.85
C VAL A 40 -1.91 -4.65 -5.25
N LEU A 41 -3.10 -4.12 -5.53
CA LEU A 41 -3.41 -3.47 -6.80
C LEU A 41 -2.44 -2.31 -7.10
N TYR A 42 -2.17 -1.47 -6.09
CA TYR A 42 -1.23 -0.36 -6.21
C TYR A 42 0.17 -0.84 -6.59
N GLU A 43 0.69 -1.85 -5.92
CA GLU A 43 2.04 -2.37 -6.21
C GLU A 43 2.14 -3.02 -7.59
N ILE A 44 1.12 -3.73 -8.03
CA ILE A 44 1.09 -4.27 -9.40
C ILE A 44 1.10 -3.13 -10.44
N ALA A 45 0.39 -2.05 -10.15
CA ALA A 45 0.28 -0.90 -11.06
C ALA A 45 1.59 -0.11 -11.23
N GLN A 46 2.56 -0.24 -10.30
CA GLN A 46 3.82 0.53 -10.35
C GLN A 46 4.78 0.04 -11.45
N GLN A 47 4.57 -1.15 -11.98
CA GLN A 47 5.45 -1.73 -13.01
C GLN A 47 4.62 -2.37 -14.12
N PRO A 48 5.16 -2.48 -15.35
CA PRO A 48 4.47 -3.16 -16.44
C PRO A 48 4.14 -4.63 -16.10
N GLN A 49 5.00 -5.26 -15.33
CA GLN A 49 4.81 -6.61 -14.80
C GLN A 49 5.62 -6.80 -13.52
N THR A 50 5.14 -7.66 -12.65
CA THR A 50 5.80 -8.01 -11.38
C THR A 50 5.64 -9.51 -11.10
N THR A 51 6.18 -9.97 -9.99
CA THR A 51 6.06 -11.36 -9.54
C THR A 51 5.43 -11.44 -8.16
N ALA A 52 4.84 -12.57 -7.81
CA ALA A 52 4.33 -12.81 -6.45
C ALA A 52 5.44 -12.64 -5.40
N LYS A 53 6.67 -13.06 -5.70
CA LYS A 53 7.83 -12.88 -4.82
C LYS A 53 8.09 -11.40 -4.52
N ASN A 54 8.10 -10.55 -5.55
CA ASN A 54 8.31 -9.11 -5.38
C ASN A 54 7.19 -8.47 -4.55
N LEU A 55 5.95 -8.89 -4.76
CA LEU A 55 4.81 -8.41 -3.98
C LEU A 55 4.90 -8.79 -2.50
N ILE A 56 5.30 -10.04 -2.21
CA ILE A 56 5.52 -10.52 -0.83
C ILE A 56 6.58 -9.66 -0.14
N GLU A 57 7.71 -9.42 -0.80
CA GLU A 57 8.81 -8.63 -0.24
C GLU A 57 8.41 -7.18 0.00
N LYS A 58 7.75 -6.52 -0.97
CA LYS A 58 7.36 -5.12 -0.84
C LYS A 58 6.25 -4.88 0.17
N LEU A 59 5.29 -5.79 0.27
CA LEU A 59 4.11 -5.60 1.11
C LEU A 59 4.25 -6.25 2.49
N ALA A 60 5.29 -7.07 2.70
CA ALA A 60 5.43 -7.91 3.89
C ALA A 60 4.14 -8.72 4.16
N ILE A 61 3.53 -9.22 3.10
CA ILE A 61 2.25 -9.94 3.14
C ILE A 61 2.49 -11.44 3.21
N ASP A 62 1.61 -12.16 3.91
CA ASP A 62 1.62 -13.61 3.95
C ASP A 62 1.42 -14.20 2.54
N LYS A 63 2.24 -15.19 2.18
CA LYS A 63 2.22 -15.84 0.85
C LYS A 63 0.84 -16.44 0.52
N GLY A 64 0.22 -17.13 1.47
CA GLY A 64 -1.10 -17.73 1.27
C GLY A 64 -2.19 -16.70 1.08
N TYR A 65 -2.11 -15.61 1.83
CA TYR A 65 -3.06 -14.50 1.71
C TYR A 65 -2.93 -13.79 0.35
N LEU A 66 -1.70 -13.48 -0.06
CA LEU A 66 -1.46 -12.90 -1.40
C LEU A 66 -1.97 -13.82 -2.51
N SER A 67 -1.72 -15.12 -2.40
CA SER A 67 -2.19 -16.11 -3.38
C SER A 67 -3.71 -16.07 -3.54
N ARG A 68 -4.45 -15.93 -2.44
CA ARG A 68 -5.92 -15.79 -2.47
C ARG A 68 -6.35 -14.50 -3.17
N ILE A 69 -5.70 -13.38 -2.86
CA ILE A 69 -5.99 -12.09 -3.51
C ILE A 69 -5.74 -12.19 -5.02
N LEU A 70 -4.60 -12.73 -5.43
CA LEU A 70 -4.27 -12.86 -6.86
C LEU A 70 -5.24 -13.77 -7.61
N LYS A 71 -5.71 -14.85 -7.00
CA LYS A 71 -6.74 -15.71 -7.60
C LYS A 71 -8.06 -14.97 -7.81
N VAL A 72 -8.48 -14.18 -6.83
CA VAL A 72 -9.69 -13.35 -6.93
C VAL A 72 -9.53 -12.31 -8.04
N PHE A 73 -8.38 -11.66 -8.11
CA PHE A 73 -8.09 -10.65 -9.14
C PHE A 73 -8.06 -11.25 -10.54
N GLU A 74 -7.48 -12.43 -10.70
CA GLU A 74 -7.47 -13.14 -11.98
C GLU A 74 -8.90 -13.53 -12.40
N LYS A 75 -9.68 -14.09 -11.49
CA LYS A 75 -11.07 -14.46 -11.74
C LYS A 75 -11.94 -13.26 -12.13
N LYS A 76 -11.71 -12.10 -11.52
CA LYS A 76 -12.45 -10.87 -11.83
C LYS A 76 -11.92 -10.14 -13.07
N GLY A 77 -10.88 -10.65 -13.72
CA GLY A 77 -10.28 -10.02 -14.88
C GLY A 77 -9.51 -8.74 -14.60
N ILE A 78 -9.02 -8.56 -13.37
CA ILE A 78 -8.25 -7.39 -12.93
C ILE A 78 -6.77 -7.57 -13.28
N ILE A 79 -6.25 -8.78 -13.18
CA ILE A 79 -4.89 -9.16 -13.55
C ILE A 79 -4.91 -10.29 -14.55
N GLN A 80 -3.80 -10.42 -15.25
CA GLN A 80 -3.45 -11.61 -16.01
C GLN A 80 -2.06 -12.08 -15.60
N LYS A 81 -1.88 -13.39 -15.63
CA LYS A 81 -0.61 -14.05 -15.38
C LYS A 81 0.01 -14.51 -16.68
N ALA A 82 1.31 -14.26 -16.84
CA ALA A 82 2.10 -14.82 -17.94
C ALA A 82 3.15 -15.74 -17.33
N THR A 83 3.22 -16.97 -17.84
CA THR A 83 4.27 -17.91 -17.50
C THR A 83 5.43 -17.75 -18.47
N ASP A 84 6.65 -17.67 -17.94
CA ASP A 84 7.84 -17.79 -18.76
C ASP A 84 7.95 -19.24 -19.23
N HIS A 85 8.07 -19.45 -20.56
CA HIS A 85 8.24 -20.78 -21.15
C HIS A 85 9.54 -21.47 -20.71
N THR A 86 10.52 -20.73 -20.20
CA THR A 86 11.82 -21.25 -19.75
C THR A 86 11.85 -21.56 -18.25
N ASP A 87 11.00 -20.92 -17.45
CA ASP A 87 10.88 -21.18 -16.01
C ASP A 87 9.43 -20.95 -15.53
N ALA A 88 8.72 -22.06 -15.26
CA ALA A 88 7.34 -22.02 -14.74
C ALA A 88 7.22 -21.37 -13.35
N ARG A 89 8.36 -21.16 -12.65
CA ARG A 89 8.41 -20.47 -11.34
C ARG A 89 8.41 -18.95 -11.48
N ALA A 90 8.69 -18.44 -12.67
CA ALA A 90 8.77 -17.01 -12.97
C ALA A 90 7.47 -16.47 -13.58
N ALA A 91 6.31 -16.87 -13.04
CA ALA A 91 5.03 -16.30 -13.46
C ALA A 91 4.99 -14.82 -13.14
N THR A 92 4.79 -14.00 -14.17
CA THR A 92 4.61 -12.56 -14.03
C THR A 92 3.13 -12.21 -13.91
N VAL A 93 2.87 -11.14 -13.20
CA VAL A 93 1.52 -10.60 -12.96
C VAL A 93 1.49 -9.19 -13.54
N MET A 94 0.44 -8.89 -14.30
CA MET A 94 0.21 -7.55 -14.85
C MET A 94 -1.26 -7.18 -14.78
N LEU A 95 -1.54 -5.88 -14.73
CA LEU A 95 -2.91 -5.39 -14.79
C LEU A 95 -3.48 -5.58 -16.19
N THR A 96 -4.73 -6.01 -16.25
CA THR A 96 -5.55 -5.90 -17.45
C THR A 96 -5.98 -4.44 -17.66
N LYS A 97 -6.62 -4.13 -18.79
CA LYS A 97 -7.22 -2.82 -19.00
C LYS A 97 -8.26 -2.49 -17.91
N LYS A 98 -9.07 -3.46 -17.51
CA LYS A 98 -10.01 -3.31 -16.40
C LYS A 98 -9.27 -2.99 -15.09
N GLY A 99 -8.20 -3.71 -14.78
CA GLY A 99 -7.40 -3.47 -13.58
C GLY A 99 -6.76 -2.08 -13.59
N GLN A 100 -6.28 -1.62 -14.74
CA GLN A 100 -5.74 -0.25 -14.90
C GLN A 100 -6.80 0.82 -14.64
N ASN A 101 -8.02 0.63 -15.14
CA ASN A 101 -9.13 1.55 -14.93
C ASN A 101 -9.55 1.58 -13.45
N ASP A 102 -9.67 0.42 -12.81
CA ASP A 102 -10.00 0.32 -11.39
C ASP A 102 -8.92 1.00 -10.52
N PHE A 103 -7.65 0.75 -10.82
CA PHE A 103 -6.54 1.42 -10.14
C PHE A 103 -6.61 2.93 -10.29
N LYS A 104 -6.88 3.43 -11.50
CA LYS A 104 -6.99 4.88 -11.74
C LYS A 104 -8.07 5.51 -10.87
N VAL A 105 -9.23 4.89 -10.77
CA VAL A 105 -10.34 5.37 -9.92
C VAL A 105 -9.94 5.40 -8.45
N LEU A 106 -9.37 4.31 -7.94
CA LEU A 106 -8.92 4.23 -6.55
C LEU A 106 -7.82 5.24 -6.25
N ASN A 107 -6.86 5.39 -7.15
CA ASN A 107 -5.74 6.30 -6.94
C ASN A 107 -6.21 7.76 -6.92
N GLN A 108 -7.13 8.14 -7.79
CA GLN A 108 -7.72 9.48 -7.80
C GLN A 108 -8.51 9.76 -6.51
N ALA A 109 -9.27 8.79 -6.01
CA ALA A 109 -10.00 8.92 -4.76
C ALA A 109 -9.06 9.06 -3.56
N SER A 110 -7.98 8.30 -3.53
CA SER A 110 -6.93 8.42 -2.51
C SER A 110 -6.26 9.79 -2.54
N ASP A 111 -5.87 10.25 -3.72
CA ASP A 111 -5.27 11.57 -3.91
C ASP A 111 -6.19 12.69 -3.41
N ALA A 112 -7.48 12.60 -3.69
CA ALA A 112 -8.47 13.58 -3.25
C ALA A 112 -8.53 13.65 -1.71
N GLN A 113 -8.50 12.53 -1.02
CA GLN A 113 -8.51 12.49 0.44
C GLN A 113 -7.23 13.06 1.06
N VAL A 114 -6.07 12.74 0.49
CA VAL A 114 -4.80 13.31 0.94
C VAL A 114 -4.75 14.81 0.71
N LYS A 115 -5.22 15.28 -0.46
CA LYS A 115 -5.32 16.72 -0.75
C LYS A 115 -6.23 17.43 0.24
N GLN A 116 -7.36 16.84 0.60
CA GLN A 116 -8.28 17.42 1.58
C GLN A 116 -7.61 17.56 2.96
N LEU A 117 -6.88 16.54 3.40
CA LEU A 117 -6.10 16.62 4.63
C LEU A 117 -5.07 17.74 4.57
N LEU A 118 -4.30 17.82 3.49
CA LEU A 118 -3.24 18.80 3.33
C LEU A 118 -3.76 20.23 3.20
N ASN A 119 -4.94 20.43 2.62
CA ASN A 119 -5.51 21.76 2.45
C ASN A 119 -5.77 22.48 3.78
N ASN A 120 -5.99 21.74 4.86
CA ASN A 120 -6.19 22.28 6.20
C ASN A 120 -4.87 22.61 6.92
N ILE A 121 -3.73 22.30 6.31
CA ILE A 121 -2.40 22.48 6.90
C ILE A 121 -1.68 23.62 6.15
N PRO A 122 -1.10 24.63 6.85
CA PRO A 122 -0.30 25.65 6.19
C PRO A 122 0.85 25.09 5.36
N LEU A 123 1.19 25.72 4.24
CA LEU A 123 2.18 25.22 3.29
C LEU A 123 3.53 24.87 3.93
N THR A 124 4.01 25.72 4.83
CA THR A 124 5.26 25.50 5.56
C THR A 124 5.21 24.25 6.42
N GLN A 125 4.05 23.97 7.02
CA GLN A 125 3.84 22.80 7.86
C GLN A 125 3.65 21.51 7.02
N ARG A 126 3.11 21.61 5.81
CA ARG A 126 3.00 20.46 4.89
C ARG A 126 4.40 19.88 4.56
N LYS A 127 5.35 20.77 4.25
CA LYS A 127 6.74 20.36 3.96
C LYS A 127 7.39 19.72 5.18
N LYS A 128 7.17 20.29 6.37
CA LYS A 128 7.67 19.74 7.63
C LYS A 128 7.06 18.37 7.95
N LEU A 129 5.76 18.21 7.71
CA LEU A 129 5.06 16.94 7.88
C LEU A 129 5.69 15.83 7.01
N VAL A 130 5.87 16.11 5.72
CA VAL A 130 6.48 15.14 4.79
C VAL A 130 7.92 14.82 5.18
N ALA A 131 8.71 15.82 5.59
CA ALA A 131 10.08 15.62 6.06
C ALA A 131 10.13 14.71 7.31
N ASN A 132 9.22 14.92 8.25
CA ASN A 132 9.11 14.09 9.46
C ASN A 132 8.67 12.66 9.14
N MET A 133 7.73 12.46 8.22
CA MET A 133 7.33 11.13 7.74
C MET A 133 8.50 10.39 7.10
N ASN A 134 9.29 11.07 6.29
CA ASN A 134 10.49 10.48 5.67
C ASN A 134 11.55 10.13 6.73
N ALA A 135 11.72 10.97 7.76
CA ALA A 135 12.64 10.68 8.86
C ALA A 135 12.21 9.45 9.65
N ILE A 136 10.93 9.33 10.01
CA ILE A 136 10.38 8.14 10.68
C ILE A 136 10.64 6.89 9.84
N ARG A 137 10.28 6.94 8.56
CA ARG A 137 10.48 5.81 7.64
C ARG A 137 11.95 5.40 7.57
N SER A 138 12.85 6.36 7.39
CA SER A 138 14.30 6.10 7.29
C SER A 138 14.86 5.44 8.55
N ILE A 139 14.48 5.93 9.73
CA ILE A 139 14.94 5.36 11.01
C ILE A 139 14.47 3.91 11.14
N ILE A 140 13.19 3.66 10.90
CA ILE A 140 12.62 2.31 11.04
C ILE A 140 13.27 1.35 10.06
N THR A 141 13.38 1.73 8.79
CA THR A 141 13.95 0.85 7.76
C THR A 141 15.44 0.56 7.95
N THR A 142 16.18 1.49 8.56
CA THR A 142 17.61 1.31 8.84
C THR A 142 17.86 0.32 9.98
N TYR A 143 17.06 0.40 11.04
CA TYR A 143 17.33 -0.33 12.29
C TYR A 143 16.34 -1.47 12.59
N SER A 144 15.22 -1.52 11.91
CA SER A 144 14.19 -2.55 12.08
C SER A 144 13.72 -2.98 10.70
N PRO A 145 14.44 -3.87 10.03
CA PRO A 145 13.98 -4.39 8.73
C PRO A 145 12.65 -5.14 8.94
N ILE A 146 11.61 -4.55 8.41
CA ILE A 146 10.24 -5.10 8.42
C ILE A 146 9.95 -5.61 7.01
#